data_3b8590b4e583f913a0481bf41d411576
#
_entry.id   3b8590b4e583f913a0481bf41d411576
#
_cell.length_a   1.000
_cell.length_b   1.000
_cell.length_c   1.000
_cell.angle_alpha   90.00
_cell.angle_beta   90.00
_cell.angle_gamma   90.00
#
_symmetry.space_group_name_H-M   'P 1'
#
loop_
_entity.id
_entity.type
_entity.pdbx_description
1 polymer ?
#
loop_
_entity_poly.entity_id
_entity_poly.type
_entity_poly.pdbx_seq_one_letter_code
_entity_poly.pdbx_strand_id
1 'polypeptide(L)'
;EEGGEKTRKKSDKNMNNYRKIVIADDSEAEQRYTSDYRGRVQDKNVNIKLEPMFALTYYEKMSDVKRSVNFHKYIEDLNRTGILPKRLRITNMEAPLTEEQVKVHFALIDTHTSAIVEDEKNASKRFARAIDFYLVQDFSSAVSDLTQTILLDGDFFPAYFMRALIRCKQLEYQKAEQAVETDVVPGDNKRKEITAVDYEVVRKDLDKVINLAPDFVYAYYNRANVSAMLKDYRAAIVDYDKAIELNPDFADAYFNRGLTHIFLGNNKLGISDLSKAGELGIVSAYNVIKRFTDQSE
;
A
#
# COMPACT_ATOMS: atom_id res chain seq x y z
N GLU A 1 -2.41 -10.72 -37.11
CA GLU A 1 -3.79 -10.45 -36.65
C GLU A 1 -4.19 -11.25 -35.40
N GLU A 2 -3.78 -12.53 -35.24
CA GLU A 2 -4.09 -13.36 -34.06
C GLU A 2 -3.48 -12.85 -32.72
N GLY A 3 -2.33 -12.20 -32.76
CA GLY A 3 -1.67 -11.63 -31.57
C GLY A 3 -2.44 -10.46 -30.97
N GLY A 4 -3.02 -9.59 -31.81
CA GLY A 4 -3.78 -8.42 -31.39
C GLY A 4 -5.12 -8.76 -30.73
N GLU A 5 -5.76 -9.85 -31.19
CA GLU A 5 -7.07 -10.27 -30.65
C GLU A 5 -6.94 -10.93 -29.25
N LYS A 6 -5.85 -11.68 -29.01
CA LYS A 6 -5.55 -12.27 -27.70
C LYS A 6 -5.20 -11.20 -26.65
N THR A 7 -4.44 -10.17 -27.03
CA THR A 7 -4.10 -9.03 -26.15
C THR A 7 -5.34 -8.22 -25.81
N ARG A 8 -6.23 -7.98 -26.79
CA ARG A 8 -7.48 -7.25 -26.59
C ARG A 8 -8.43 -7.99 -25.63
N LYS A 9 -8.60 -9.31 -25.79
CA LYS A 9 -9.42 -10.15 -24.88
C LYS A 9 -8.85 -10.20 -23.46
N LYS A 10 -7.52 -10.18 -23.29
CA LYS A 10 -6.86 -10.11 -21.97
C LYS A 10 -7.07 -8.74 -21.32
N SER A 11 -6.96 -7.66 -22.08
CA SER A 11 -7.22 -6.29 -21.62
C SER A 11 -8.67 -6.12 -21.16
N ASP A 12 -9.65 -6.60 -21.94
CA ASP A 12 -11.07 -6.51 -21.58
C ASP A 12 -11.41 -7.32 -20.32
N LYS A 13 -10.79 -8.49 -20.16
CA LYS A 13 -10.96 -9.32 -18.94
C LYS A 13 -10.38 -8.63 -17.71
N ASN A 14 -9.21 -8.00 -17.82
CA ASN A 14 -8.58 -7.26 -16.75
C ASN A 14 -9.37 -6.00 -16.39
N MET A 15 -9.91 -5.29 -17.39
CA MET A 15 -10.81 -4.14 -17.18
C MET A 15 -12.09 -4.54 -16.42
N ASN A 16 -12.69 -5.69 -16.76
CA ASN A 16 -13.88 -6.19 -16.07
C ASN A 16 -13.58 -6.60 -14.61
N ASN A 17 -12.40 -7.17 -14.34
CA ASN A 17 -11.96 -7.49 -12.99
C ASN A 17 -11.73 -6.21 -12.18
N TYR A 18 -11.07 -5.20 -12.76
CA TYR A 18 -10.88 -3.89 -12.15
C TYR A 18 -12.22 -3.25 -11.77
N ARG A 19 -13.21 -3.24 -12.69
CA ARG A 19 -14.57 -2.71 -12.42
C ARG A 19 -15.27 -3.42 -11.26
N LYS A 20 -15.12 -4.73 -11.13
CA LYS A 20 -15.72 -5.48 -10.01
C LYS A 20 -15.11 -5.12 -8.67
N ILE A 21 -13.79 -4.90 -8.61
CA ILE A 21 -13.06 -4.56 -7.39
C ILE A 21 -13.38 -3.12 -6.97
N VAL A 22 -13.36 -2.17 -7.91
CA VAL A 22 -13.67 -0.75 -7.64
C VAL A 22 -15.12 -0.56 -7.19
N ILE A 23 -16.09 -1.26 -7.79
CA ILE A 23 -17.51 -1.17 -7.39
C ILE A 23 -17.74 -1.75 -5.99
N ALA A 24 -16.99 -2.78 -5.58
CA ALA A 24 -17.08 -3.31 -4.22
C ALA A 24 -16.51 -2.35 -3.16
N ASP A 25 -15.54 -1.52 -3.52
CA ASP A 25 -14.89 -0.55 -2.62
C ASP A 25 -15.67 0.77 -2.51
N ASP A 26 -16.38 1.19 -3.58
CA ASP A 26 -17.22 2.41 -3.59
C ASP A 26 -18.36 2.37 -2.57
N SER A 27 -18.86 1.20 -2.23
CA SER A 27 -19.92 1.05 -1.20
C SER A 27 -19.44 1.41 0.22
N GLU A 28 -18.12 1.30 0.49
CA GLU A 28 -17.52 1.75 1.76
C GLU A 28 -17.03 3.21 1.68
N ALA A 29 -16.71 3.72 0.49
CA ALA A 29 -16.19 5.07 0.29
C ALA A 29 -17.29 6.14 0.42
N GLU A 30 -18.52 5.88 0.01
CA GLU A 30 -19.65 6.82 0.17
C GLU A 30 -19.98 7.11 1.63
N GLN A 31 -19.67 6.21 2.57
CA GLN A 31 -19.88 6.45 4.01
C GLN A 31 -18.82 7.37 4.63
N ARG A 32 -17.72 7.71 3.95
CA ARG A 32 -16.61 8.51 4.48
C ARG A 32 -16.74 10.02 4.28
N TYR A 33 -17.68 10.50 3.47
CA TYR A 33 -17.82 11.92 3.13
C TYR A 33 -19.24 12.45 3.27
N THR A 34 -19.87 12.27 4.42
CA THR A 34 -21.00 13.13 4.79
C THR A 34 -20.49 14.29 5.64
N SER A 35 -20.74 15.51 5.14
CA SER A 35 -20.22 16.79 5.61
C SER A 35 -20.86 17.30 6.90
N ASP A 36 -21.04 16.49 7.93
CA ASP A 36 -21.59 16.95 9.20
C ASP A 36 -20.58 16.83 10.35
N TYR A 37 -19.45 17.55 10.19
CA TYR A 37 -18.45 17.75 11.24
C TYR A 37 -18.90 18.85 12.22
N ARG A 38 -20.05 18.66 12.88
CA ARG A 38 -20.43 19.39 14.08
C ARG A 38 -20.76 18.44 15.22
N GLY A 39 -19.71 17.89 15.85
CA GLY A 39 -19.77 17.54 17.27
C GLY A 39 -20.66 16.37 17.72
N ARG A 40 -21.13 15.48 16.84
CA ARG A 40 -21.81 14.22 17.22
C ARG A 40 -21.11 13.01 16.62
N VAL A 41 -20.35 12.32 17.45
CA VAL A 41 -19.88 10.95 17.12
C VAL A 41 -21.12 10.05 17.19
N GLN A 42 -21.68 9.68 16.03
CA GLN A 42 -22.83 8.75 15.98
C GLN A 42 -22.44 7.31 15.67
N ASP A 43 -21.17 6.97 15.49
CA ASP A 43 -20.80 5.59 15.17
C ASP A 43 -20.15 4.85 16.33
N LYS A 44 -20.95 3.95 16.92
CA LYS A 44 -20.46 2.93 17.86
C LYS A 44 -19.55 1.88 17.19
N ASN A 45 -19.43 1.86 15.87
CA ASN A 45 -18.66 0.92 15.06
C ASN A 45 -17.57 1.59 14.23
N VAL A 46 -16.77 2.47 14.82
CA VAL A 46 -15.54 2.93 14.16
C VAL A 46 -14.60 1.73 14.05
N ASN A 47 -14.44 1.21 12.84
CA ASN A 47 -13.46 0.16 12.55
C ASN A 47 -12.07 0.79 12.68
N ILE A 48 -11.39 0.52 13.80
CA ILE A 48 -10.06 1.07 14.07
C ILE A 48 -9.07 0.27 13.24
N LYS A 49 -8.63 0.85 12.14
CA LYS A 49 -7.63 0.26 11.22
C LYS A 49 -6.34 1.06 11.31
N LEU A 50 -5.23 0.38 11.07
CA LEU A 50 -3.93 1.03 10.85
C LEU A 50 -4.01 1.92 9.61
N GLU A 51 -3.29 3.06 9.63
CA GLU A 51 -3.04 3.82 8.41
C GLU A 51 -2.30 2.94 7.39
N PRO A 52 -2.62 3.05 6.09
CA PRO A 52 -2.13 2.13 5.06
C PRO A 52 -0.62 2.15 4.88
N MET A 53 -0.08 1.09 4.28
CA MET A 53 1.30 1.01 3.84
C MET A 53 1.59 2.01 2.72
N PHE A 54 2.82 2.54 2.70
CA PHE A 54 3.28 3.43 1.63
C PHE A 54 3.64 2.66 0.36
N ALA A 55 3.35 3.30 -0.77
CA ALA A 55 3.62 2.83 -2.13
C ALA A 55 4.44 3.87 -2.91
N LEU A 56 5.05 3.42 -4.01
CA LEU A 56 5.53 4.28 -5.08
C LEU A 56 4.51 4.27 -6.21
N THR A 57 3.98 5.44 -6.55
CA THR A 57 3.02 5.61 -7.66
C THR A 57 3.43 6.80 -8.51
N TYR A 58 2.70 7.07 -9.58
CA TYR A 58 2.95 8.25 -10.39
C TYR A 58 2.20 9.47 -9.88
N TYR A 59 2.75 10.67 -10.12
CA TYR A 59 2.00 11.91 -10.01
C TYR A 59 0.98 11.99 -11.14
N GLU A 60 -0.30 12.02 -10.80
CA GLU A 60 -1.39 12.18 -11.78
C GLU A 60 -1.66 13.66 -12.08
N LYS A 61 -1.70 14.51 -11.05
CA LYS A 61 -1.83 15.98 -11.16
C LYS A 61 -1.08 16.67 -10.02
N MET A 62 -0.52 17.86 -10.30
CA MET A 62 0.10 18.71 -9.27
C MET A 62 -0.89 19.21 -8.21
N SER A 63 -2.21 19.15 -8.46
CA SER A 63 -3.25 19.57 -7.53
C SER A 63 -3.50 18.61 -6.36
N ASP A 64 -3.04 17.36 -6.46
CA ASP A 64 -3.23 16.34 -5.43
C ASP A 64 -2.21 16.46 -4.28
N VAL A 65 -1.34 17.45 -4.34
CA VAL A 65 -0.24 17.74 -3.40
C VAL A 65 -0.73 18.44 -2.12
N LYS A 66 -1.98 18.31 -1.69
CA LYS A 66 -2.48 19.03 -0.50
C LYS A 66 -2.16 18.39 0.85
N ARG A 67 -1.48 17.25 0.92
CA ARG A 67 -0.99 16.67 2.18
C ARG A 67 0.46 16.22 2.02
N SER A 68 1.29 16.58 2.99
CA SER A 68 2.70 16.28 3.18
C SER A 68 3.38 15.60 2.00
N VAL A 69 4.22 16.34 1.28
CA VAL A 69 5.07 15.77 0.23
C VAL A 69 6.02 14.77 0.91
N ASN A 70 5.68 13.50 0.85
CA ASN A 70 6.55 12.44 1.30
C ASN A 70 7.78 12.45 0.38
N PHE A 71 8.93 12.75 0.96
CA PHE A 71 10.17 12.98 0.22
C PHE A 71 11.21 11.92 0.58
N HIS A 72 11.96 11.49 -0.41
CA HIS A 72 13.21 10.76 -0.21
C HIS A 72 14.18 11.11 -1.33
N LYS A 73 15.42 11.45 -0.97
CA LYS A 73 16.42 11.94 -1.93
C LYS A 73 16.63 11.00 -3.11
N TYR A 74 16.77 9.70 -2.86
CA TYR A 74 16.98 8.71 -3.93
C TYR A 74 15.83 8.70 -4.95
N ILE A 75 14.56 8.78 -4.49
CA ILE A 75 13.39 8.80 -5.39
C ILE A 75 13.38 10.08 -6.22
N GLU A 76 13.75 11.23 -5.64
CA GLU A 76 13.87 12.47 -6.38
C GLU A 76 15.04 12.46 -7.38
N ASP A 77 16.16 11.86 -7.02
CA ASP A 77 17.30 11.69 -7.93
C ASP A 77 16.92 10.73 -9.06
N LEU A 78 16.23 9.63 -8.79
CA LEU A 78 15.67 8.74 -9.81
C LEU A 78 14.71 9.49 -10.75
N ASN A 79 13.81 10.33 -10.21
CA ASN A 79 12.90 11.15 -11.00
C ASN A 79 13.64 12.11 -11.95
N ARG A 80 14.83 12.62 -11.56
CA ARG A 80 15.63 13.54 -12.38
C ARG A 80 16.34 12.84 -13.52
N THR A 81 16.57 11.53 -13.44
CA THR A 81 17.23 10.78 -14.52
C THR A 81 16.42 10.72 -15.81
N GLY A 82 15.10 10.87 -15.71
CA GLY A 82 14.20 10.71 -16.85
C GLY A 82 14.07 9.28 -17.39
N ILE A 83 14.62 8.30 -16.64
CA ILE A 83 14.54 6.87 -17.01
C ILE A 83 13.09 6.36 -16.97
N LEU A 84 12.28 6.89 -16.05
CA LEU A 84 10.88 6.53 -15.91
C LEU A 84 9.99 7.47 -16.74
N PRO A 85 8.86 6.99 -17.28
CA PRO A 85 7.97 7.78 -18.14
C PRO A 85 7.26 8.91 -17.40
N LYS A 86 7.07 8.74 -16.09
CA LYS A 86 6.44 9.70 -15.19
C LYS A 86 7.23 9.78 -13.88
N ARG A 87 7.11 10.90 -13.17
CA ARG A 87 7.72 11.06 -11.85
C ARG A 87 7.01 10.20 -10.82
N LEU A 88 7.79 9.49 -10.01
CA LEU A 88 7.30 8.75 -8.84
C LEU A 88 7.02 9.68 -7.68
N ARG A 89 5.99 9.33 -6.91
CA ARG A 89 5.70 9.87 -5.58
C ARG A 89 5.63 8.74 -4.57
N ILE A 90 5.89 9.07 -3.31
CA ILE A 90 5.68 8.19 -2.17
C ILE A 90 4.32 8.54 -1.56
N THR A 91 3.41 7.57 -1.42
CA THR A 91 2.07 7.82 -0.88
C THR A 91 1.48 6.57 -0.25
N ASN A 92 0.66 6.73 0.77
CA ASN A 92 -0.22 5.70 1.31
C ASN A 92 -1.70 5.94 0.94
N MET A 93 -1.96 6.95 0.12
CA MET A 93 -3.30 7.25 -0.37
C MET A 93 -3.54 6.52 -1.70
N GLU A 94 -4.57 5.71 -1.74
CA GLU A 94 -5.10 5.13 -2.96
C GLU A 94 -6.26 6.01 -3.44
N ALA A 95 -6.09 6.62 -4.61
CA ALA A 95 -7.20 7.23 -5.31
C ALA A 95 -7.64 6.25 -6.41
N PRO A 96 -8.93 5.89 -6.48
CA PRO A 96 -9.43 5.07 -7.57
C PRO A 96 -9.16 5.80 -8.89
N LEU A 97 -8.66 5.04 -9.88
CA LEU A 97 -8.43 5.58 -11.20
C LEU A 97 -9.77 5.72 -11.94
N THR A 98 -9.92 6.80 -12.70
CA THR A 98 -11.01 6.91 -13.67
C THR A 98 -10.83 5.90 -14.80
N GLU A 99 -11.91 5.55 -15.52
CA GLU A 99 -11.82 4.66 -16.68
C GLU A 99 -10.83 5.15 -17.74
N GLU A 100 -10.72 6.47 -17.91
CA GLU A 100 -9.77 7.07 -18.84
C GLU A 100 -8.32 6.89 -18.39
N GLN A 101 -8.04 7.06 -17.09
CA GLN A 101 -6.72 6.81 -16.52
C GLN A 101 -6.32 5.33 -16.64
N VAL A 102 -7.26 4.42 -16.39
CA VAL A 102 -7.05 2.98 -16.58
C VAL A 102 -6.67 2.65 -18.01
N LYS A 103 -7.35 3.24 -19.02
CA LYS A 103 -6.98 3.07 -20.43
C LYS A 103 -5.58 3.59 -20.76
N VAL A 104 -5.19 4.71 -20.15
CA VAL A 104 -3.83 5.26 -20.31
C VAL A 104 -2.79 4.28 -19.77
N HIS A 105 -3.00 3.69 -18.58
CA HIS A 105 -2.08 2.72 -18.01
C HIS A 105 -1.99 1.43 -18.83
N PHE A 106 -3.09 0.94 -19.42
CA PHE A 106 -3.03 -0.19 -20.36
C PHE A 106 -2.21 0.15 -21.61
N ALA A 107 -2.37 1.35 -22.18
CA ALA A 107 -1.55 1.79 -23.32
C ALA A 107 -0.06 1.90 -22.96
N LEU A 108 0.28 2.35 -21.74
CA LEU A 108 1.65 2.37 -21.24
C LEU A 108 2.22 0.96 -21.06
N ILE A 109 1.43 0.00 -20.56
CA ILE A 109 1.82 -1.40 -20.44
C ILE A 109 2.19 -1.97 -21.82
N ASP A 110 1.39 -1.71 -22.87
CA ASP A 110 1.69 -2.15 -24.23
C ASP A 110 2.98 -1.48 -24.77
N THR A 111 3.14 -0.18 -24.51
CA THR A 111 4.36 0.56 -24.90
C THR A 111 5.60 -0.02 -24.23
N HIS A 112 5.54 -0.24 -22.91
CA HIS A 112 6.67 -0.84 -22.17
C HIS A 112 6.93 -2.27 -22.60
N THR A 113 5.89 -3.04 -22.94
CA THR A 113 6.02 -4.41 -23.44
C THR A 113 6.83 -4.42 -24.73
N SER A 114 6.51 -3.55 -25.69
CA SER A 114 7.26 -3.43 -26.95
C SER A 114 8.71 -3.01 -26.68
N ALA A 115 8.91 -2.03 -25.81
CA ALA A 115 10.25 -1.54 -25.47
C ALA A 115 11.10 -2.57 -24.70
N ILE A 116 10.49 -3.49 -23.94
CA ILE A 116 11.18 -4.60 -23.26
C ILE A 116 11.57 -5.68 -24.27
N VAL A 117 10.79 -5.91 -25.32
CA VAL A 117 11.17 -6.85 -26.41
C VAL A 117 12.43 -6.36 -27.13
N GLU A 118 12.58 -5.04 -27.31
CA GLU A 118 13.76 -4.44 -27.95
C GLU A 118 14.99 -4.46 -27.03
N ASP A 119 14.79 -4.35 -25.72
CA ASP A 119 15.86 -4.35 -24.71
C ASP A 119 15.43 -5.14 -23.47
N GLU A 120 15.60 -6.46 -23.54
CA GLU A 120 15.19 -7.40 -22.49
C GLU A 120 15.90 -7.18 -21.14
N LYS A 121 17.07 -6.55 -21.15
CA LYS A 121 17.89 -6.29 -19.97
C LYS A 121 17.58 -4.95 -19.29
N ASN A 122 16.59 -4.22 -19.76
CA ASN A 122 16.23 -2.92 -19.19
C ASN A 122 15.38 -3.06 -17.92
N ALA A 123 16.03 -2.99 -16.78
CA ALA A 123 15.38 -3.07 -15.46
C ALA A 123 14.37 -1.93 -15.25
N SER A 124 14.69 -0.70 -15.69
CA SER A 124 13.84 0.46 -15.47
C SER A 124 12.52 0.39 -16.24
N LYS A 125 12.52 -0.15 -17.47
CA LYS A 125 11.30 -0.35 -18.26
C LYS A 125 10.39 -1.41 -17.63
N ARG A 126 10.97 -2.48 -17.08
CA ARG A 126 10.23 -3.52 -16.34
C ARG A 126 9.62 -2.94 -15.06
N PHE A 127 10.39 -2.16 -14.31
CA PHE A 127 9.89 -1.48 -13.13
C PHE A 127 8.74 -0.52 -13.47
N ALA A 128 8.88 0.29 -14.54
CA ALA A 128 7.83 1.19 -15.00
C ALA A 128 6.54 0.42 -15.34
N ARG A 129 6.65 -0.68 -16.09
CA ARG A 129 5.49 -1.54 -16.42
C ARG A 129 4.87 -2.18 -15.17
N ALA A 130 5.68 -2.54 -14.18
CA ALA A 130 5.19 -3.07 -12.92
C ALA A 130 4.35 -2.04 -12.15
N ILE A 131 4.71 -0.76 -12.16
CA ILE A 131 3.89 0.30 -11.56
C ILE A 131 2.56 0.45 -12.30
N ASP A 132 2.56 0.39 -13.64
CA ASP A 132 1.32 0.44 -14.42
C ASP A 132 0.43 -0.77 -14.13
N PHE A 133 1.00 -1.99 -14.03
CA PHE A 133 0.26 -3.20 -13.62
C PHE A 133 -0.32 -3.06 -12.20
N TYR A 134 0.46 -2.50 -11.26
CA TYR A 134 -0.03 -2.23 -9.90
C TYR A 134 -1.23 -1.29 -9.91
N LEU A 135 -1.17 -0.20 -10.68
CA LEU A 135 -2.24 0.80 -10.77
C LEU A 135 -3.53 0.24 -11.39
N VAL A 136 -3.43 -0.69 -12.34
CA VAL A 136 -4.59 -1.41 -12.89
C VAL A 136 -4.94 -2.70 -12.12
N GLN A 137 -4.33 -2.90 -10.94
CA GLN A 137 -4.55 -4.03 -10.03
C GLN A 137 -4.23 -5.42 -10.62
N ASP A 138 -3.42 -5.51 -11.66
CA ASP A 138 -2.82 -6.77 -12.10
C ASP A 138 -1.57 -7.07 -11.24
N PHE A 139 -1.82 -7.44 -9.99
CA PHE A 139 -0.76 -7.68 -9.00
C PHE A 139 0.18 -8.83 -9.40
N SER A 140 -0.32 -9.83 -10.08
CA SER A 140 0.50 -10.99 -10.51
C SER A 140 1.53 -10.58 -11.55
N SER A 141 1.13 -9.80 -12.56
CA SER A 141 2.04 -9.26 -13.58
C SER A 141 3.02 -8.25 -12.96
N ALA A 142 2.55 -7.40 -12.03
CA ALA A 142 3.40 -6.47 -11.30
C ALA A 142 4.51 -7.19 -10.53
N VAL A 143 4.19 -8.22 -9.73
CA VAL A 143 5.17 -9.02 -8.97
C VAL A 143 6.16 -9.72 -9.90
N SER A 144 5.70 -10.23 -11.04
CA SER A 144 6.57 -10.85 -12.05
C SER A 144 7.60 -9.86 -12.58
N ASP A 145 7.17 -8.67 -13.01
CA ASP A 145 8.06 -7.64 -13.53
C ASP A 145 9.04 -7.12 -12.46
N LEU A 146 8.57 -6.91 -11.24
CA LEU A 146 9.45 -6.51 -10.12
C LEU A 146 10.50 -7.58 -9.81
N THR A 147 10.13 -8.86 -9.92
CA THR A 147 11.08 -9.96 -9.74
C THR A 147 12.14 -9.97 -10.84
N GLN A 148 11.75 -9.74 -12.09
CA GLN A 148 12.70 -9.59 -13.18
C GLN A 148 13.57 -8.34 -13.05
N THR A 149 13.00 -7.22 -12.59
CA THR A 149 13.76 -6.00 -12.27
C THR A 149 14.86 -6.29 -11.26
N ILE A 150 14.55 -6.98 -10.18
CA ILE A 150 15.50 -7.36 -9.12
C ILE A 150 16.59 -8.31 -9.63
N LEU A 151 16.26 -9.23 -10.54
CA LEU A 151 17.25 -10.12 -11.15
C LEU A 151 18.22 -9.37 -12.06
N LEU A 152 17.78 -8.29 -12.69
CA LEU A 152 18.60 -7.44 -13.56
C LEU A 152 19.40 -6.42 -12.78
N ASP A 153 18.83 -5.87 -11.71
CA ASP A 153 19.47 -4.89 -10.82
C ASP A 153 19.10 -5.23 -9.36
N GLY A 154 19.99 -5.96 -8.71
CA GLY A 154 19.81 -6.42 -7.33
C GLY A 154 19.93 -5.33 -6.26
N ASP A 155 20.37 -4.13 -6.62
CA ASP A 155 20.51 -2.99 -5.70
C ASP A 155 19.40 -1.95 -5.88
N PHE A 156 18.49 -2.16 -6.83
CA PHE A 156 17.35 -1.28 -7.08
C PHE A 156 16.26 -1.47 -6.02
N PHE A 157 16.45 -0.88 -4.83
CA PHE A 157 15.56 -1.05 -3.68
C PHE A 157 14.08 -0.71 -3.95
N PRO A 158 13.70 0.22 -4.86
CA PRO A 158 12.29 0.50 -5.14
C PRO A 158 11.51 -0.73 -5.62
N ALA A 159 12.18 -1.66 -6.33
CA ALA A 159 11.53 -2.89 -6.78
C ALA A 159 11.19 -3.84 -5.62
N TYR A 160 12.08 -4.00 -4.65
CA TYR A 160 11.81 -4.77 -3.42
C TYR A 160 10.68 -4.12 -2.61
N PHE A 161 10.71 -2.79 -2.46
CA PHE A 161 9.71 -2.05 -1.72
C PHE A 161 8.29 -2.25 -2.31
N MET A 162 8.16 -2.08 -3.62
CA MET A 162 6.89 -2.29 -4.31
C MET A 162 6.45 -3.75 -4.32
N ARG A 163 7.39 -4.70 -4.46
CA ARG A 163 7.07 -6.13 -4.43
C ARG A 163 6.54 -6.56 -3.06
N ALA A 164 7.14 -6.05 -1.98
CA ALA A 164 6.66 -6.28 -0.63
C ALA A 164 5.22 -5.79 -0.44
N LEU A 165 4.93 -4.55 -0.83
CA LEU A 165 3.60 -3.97 -0.75
C LEU A 165 2.57 -4.79 -1.54
N ILE A 166 2.86 -5.10 -2.80
CA ILE A 166 1.91 -5.78 -3.68
C ILE A 166 1.62 -7.21 -3.18
N ARG A 167 2.64 -7.92 -2.69
CA ARG A 167 2.46 -9.24 -2.06
C ARG A 167 1.60 -9.15 -0.81
N CYS A 168 1.81 -8.13 0.03
CA CYS A 168 0.96 -7.91 1.20
C CYS A 168 -0.50 -7.72 0.79
N LYS A 169 -0.77 -6.88 -0.21
CA LYS A 169 -2.12 -6.70 -0.77
C LYS A 169 -2.73 -7.99 -1.32
N GLN A 170 -1.97 -8.79 -2.07
CA GLN A 170 -2.44 -10.08 -2.55
C GLN A 170 -2.88 -11.00 -1.39
N LEU A 171 -2.13 -11.03 -0.29
CA LEU A 171 -2.49 -11.81 0.89
C LEU A 171 -3.75 -11.26 1.57
N GLU A 172 -3.91 -9.93 1.65
CA GLU A 172 -5.11 -9.30 2.20
C GLU A 172 -6.36 -9.61 1.37
N TYR A 173 -6.28 -9.51 0.03
CA TYR A 173 -7.38 -9.89 -0.86
C TYR A 173 -7.76 -11.37 -0.73
N GLN A 174 -6.77 -12.26 -0.66
CA GLN A 174 -7.03 -13.69 -0.46
C GLN A 174 -7.71 -13.97 0.88
N LYS A 175 -7.34 -13.24 1.96
CA LYS A 175 -8.03 -13.34 3.26
C LYS A 175 -9.47 -12.85 3.18
N ALA A 176 -9.71 -11.74 2.49
CA ALA A 176 -11.06 -11.19 2.33
C ALA A 176 -11.97 -12.14 1.53
N GLU A 177 -11.45 -12.73 0.43
CA GLU A 177 -12.17 -13.72 -0.35
C GLU A 177 -12.51 -14.97 0.48
N GLN A 178 -11.57 -15.46 1.29
CA GLN A 178 -11.79 -16.60 2.18
C GLN A 178 -12.85 -16.31 3.24
N ALA A 179 -12.93 -15.08 3.75
CA ALA A 179 -13.92 -14.68 4.75
C ALA A 179 -15.36 -14.63 4.19
N VAL A 180 -15.53 -14.21 2.94
CA VAL A 180 -16.86 -14.11 2.28
C VAL A 180 -17.43 -15.49 1.94
N GLU A 181 -16.59 -16.48 1.60
CA GLU A 181 -17.04 -17.80 1.13
C GLU A 181 -17.34 -18.80 2.27
N THR A 182 -17.06 -18.47 3.53
CA THR A 182 -17.43 -19.33 4.68
C THR A 182 -18.93 -19.46 4.88
N ASP A 183 -19.74 -18.61 4.25
CA ASP A 183 -21.22 -18.68 4.29
C ASP A 183 -21.81 -19.61 3.21
N VAL A 184 -21.02 -20.22 2.35
CA VAL A 184 -21.47 -21.09 1.25
C VAL A 184 -20.87 -22.49 1.37
N VAL A 185 -21.68 -23.44 1.84
CA VAL A 185 -21.57 -24.93 1.84
C VAL A 185 -20.16 -25.54 1.97
N PRO A 186 -19.95 -26.45 2.95
CA PRO A 186 -18.68 -27.17 3.12
C PRO A 186 -18.47 -28.16 1.98
N GLY A 187 -17.72 -27.79 0.99
CA GLY A 187 -17.21 -28.64 -0.09
C GLY A 187 -15.70 -28.69 -0.07
N ASP A 188 -15.17 -29.86 -0.12
CA ASP A 188 -13.86 -30.47 0.03
C ASP A 188 -12.61 -29.78 -0.59
N ASN A 189 -12.56 -28.47 -0.70
CA ASN A 189 -11.35 -27.73 -1.09
C ASN A 189 -10.65 -27.19 0.17
N LYS A 190 -9.67 -27.94 0.66
CA LYS A 190 -8.67 -27.46 1.63
C LYS A 190 -7.93 -26.24 1.04
N ARG A 191 -8.54 -25.04 1.11
CA ARG A 191 -7.84 -23.80 0.79
C ARG A 191 -6.73 -23.61 1.81
N LYS A 192 -5.55 -23.26 1.31
CA LYS A 192 -4.39 -23.00 2.16
C LYS A 192 -4.69 -21.77 3.01
N GLU A 193 -4.79 -21.94 4.32
CA GLU A 193 -4.92 -20.82 5.25
C GLU A 193 -3.67 -19.92 5.14
N ILE A 194 -3.88 -18.61 5.06
CA ILE A 194 -2.80 -17.64 5.00
C ILE A 194 -2.19 -17.51 6.40
N THR A 195 -0.95 -17.88 6.50
CA THR A 195 -0.20 -17.95 7.75
C THR A 195 0.87 -16.84 7.85
N ALA A 196 1.50 -16.72 9.02
CA ALA A 196 2.64 -15.82 9.22
C ALA A 196 3.80 -16.13 8.24
N VAL A 197 3.94 -17.39 7.81
CA VAL A 197 4.99 -17.80 6.85
C VAL A 197 4.79 -17.12 5.47
N ASP A 198 3.55 -16.88 5.06
CA ASP A 198 3.28 -16.21 3.79
C ASP A 198 3.73 -14.74 3.81
N TYR A 199 3.76 -14.10 4.99
CA TYR A 199 4.28 -12.74 5.17
C TYR A 199 5.81 -12.66 5.31
N GLU A 200 6.51 -13.78 5.53
CA GLU A 200 7.98 -13.77 5.61
C GLU A 200 8.64 -13.31 4.30
N VAL A 201 8.02 -13.58 3.17
CA VAL A 201 8.51 -13.10 1.87
C VAL A 201 8.38 -11.58 1.76
N VAL A 202 7.31 -11.01 2.33
CA VAL A 202 7.10 -9.57 2.40
C VAL A 202 8.16 -8.93 3.30
N ARG A 203 8.39 -9.50 4.49
CA ARG A 203 9.41 -9.00 5.44
C ARG A 203 10.82 -9.05 4.84
N LYS A 204 11.19 -10.15 4.17
CA LYS A 204 12.51 -10.28 3.51
C LYS A 204 12.74 -9.20 2.45
N ASP A 205 11.72 -8.86 1.68
CA ASP A 205 11.84 -7.77 0.72
C ASP A 205 12.06 -6.42 1.43
N LEU A 206 11.32 -6.14 2.51
CA LEU A 206 11.50 -4.92 3.31
C LEU A 206 12.86 -4.88 4.05
N ASP A 207 13.33 -6.02 4.56
CA ASP A 207 14.68 -6.14 5.12
C ASP A 207 15.75 -5.79 4.09
N LYS A 208 15.57 -6.25 2.83
CA LYS A 208 16.49 -5.90 1.75
C LYS A 208 16.44 -4.41 1.42
N VAL A 209 15.27 -3.77 1.45
CA VAL A 209 15.14 -2.31 1.30
C VAL A 209 15.92 -1.59 2.39
N ILE A 210 15.73 -1.98 3.65
CA ILE A 210 16.41 -1.37 4.81
C ILE A 210 17.93 -1.52 4.72
N ASN A 211 18.41 -2.67 4.24
CA ASN A 211 19.84 -2.90 4.05
C ASN A 211 20.42 -2.04 2.91
N LEU A 212 19.67 -1.80 1.84
CA LEU A 212 20.13 -1.00 0.69
C LEU A 212 19.95 0.52 0.91
N ALA A 213 18.92 0.91 1.67
CA ALA A 213 18.55 2.29 1.94
C ALA A 213 18.11 2.44 3.42
N PRO A 214 19.06 2.46 4.38
CA PRO A 214 18.75 2.48 5.80
C PRO A 214 18.10 3.79 6.29
N ASP A 215 18.08 4.82 5.47
CA ASP A 215 17.39 6.10 5.69
C ASP A 215 16.00 6.16 5.05
N PHE A 216 15.57 5.09 4.35
CA PHE A 216 14.26 5.04 3.71
C PHE A 216 13.17 4.70 4.75
N VAL A 217 12.67 5.73 5.41
CA VAL A 217 11.73 5.66 6.55
C VAL A 217 10.50 4.78 6.28
N TYR A 218 10.01 4.76 5.04
CA TYR A 218 8.80 4.03 4.65
C TYR A 218 8.97 2.51 4.68
N ALA A 219 10.20 1.99 4.59
CA ALA A 219 10.46 0.57 4.72
C ALA A 219 10.26 0.08 6.15
N TYR A 220 10.73 0.84 7.13
CA TYR A 220 10.48 0.56 8.56
C TYR A 220 9.00 0.63 8.88
N TYR A 221 8.33 1.70 8.42
CA TYR A 221 6.89 1.86 8.61
C TYR A 221 6.08 0.69 8.01
N ASN A 222 6.37 0.30 6.77
CA ASN A 222 5.69 -0.81 6.12
C ASN A 222 5.98 -2.15 6.82
N ARG A 223 7.22 -2.39 7.30
CA ARG A 223 7.56 -3.61 8.04
C ARG A 223 6.88 -3.65 9.41
N ALA A 224 6.75 -2.50 10.08
CA ALA A 224 5.97 -2.35 11.29
C ALA A 224 4.49 -2.70 11.07
N ASN A 225 3.88 -2.21 9.97
CA ASN A 225 2.50 -2.54 9.62
C ASN A 225 2.32 -4.06 9.45
N VAL A 226 3.23 -4.72 8.73
CA VAL A 226 3.21 -6.19 8.56
C VAL A 226 3.31 -6.90 9.91
N SER A 227 4.21 -6.46 10.79
CA SER A 227 4.36 -7.03 12.14
C SER A 227 3.09 -6.83 12.98
N ALA A 228 2.46 -5.64 12.92
CA ALA A 228 1.22 -5.34 13.62
C ALA A 228 0.04 -6.19 13.10
N MET A 229 -0.05 -6.41 11.79
CA MET A 229 -1.04 -7.31 11.17
C MET A 229 -0.89 -8.75 11.63
N LEU A 230 0.34 -9.20 11.90
CA LEU A 230 0.68 -10.50 12.46
C LEU A 230 0.54 -10.54 13.99
N LYS A 231 0.11 -9.43 14.62
CA LYS A 231 0.01 -9.24 16.07
C LYS A 231 1.35 -9.32 16.80
N ASP A 232 2.48 -9.26 16.10
CA ASP A 232 3.80 -9.04 16.69
C ASP A 232 3.99 -7.54 16.99
N TYR A 233 3.21 -7.09 17.97
CA TYR A 233 3.14 -5.67 18.33
C TYR A 233 4.47 -5.12 18.86
N ARG A 234 5.31 -5.98 19.46
CA ARG A 234 6.63 -5.56 19.98
C ARG A 234 7.58 -5.25 18.84
N ALA A 235 7.66 -6.13 17.85
CA ALA A 235 8.46 -5.86 16.64
C ALA A 235 7.94 -4.65 15.87
N ALA A 236 6.61 -4.48 15.78
CA ALA A 236 6.01 -3.32 15.14
C ALA A 236 6.43 -2.00 15.81
N ILE A 237 6.40 -1.93 17.14
CA ILE A 237 6.81 -0.72 17.88
C ILE A 237 8.28 -0.38 17.60
N VAL A 238 9.19 -1.34 17.59
CA VAL A 238 10.61 -1.10 17.28
C VAL A 238 10.80 -0.44 15.92
N ASP A 239 10.06 -0.92 14.92
CA ASP A 239 10.15 -0.36 13.58
C ASP A 239 9.46 1.01 13.45
N TYR A 240 8.32 1.23 14.13
CA TYR A 240 7.71 2.56 14.21
C TYR A 240 8.61 3.56 14.94
N ASP A 241 9.29 3.13 16.02
CA ASP A 241 10.27 3.96 16.72
C ASP A 241 11.38 4.41 15.77
N LYS A 242 11.90 3.48 14.96
CA LYS A 242 12.93 3.82 13.97
C LYS A 242 12.40 4.74 12.88
N ALA A 243 11.16 4.54 12.42
CA ALA A 243 10.53 5.44 11.46
C ALA A 243 10.36 6.86 12.01
N ILE A 244 9.97 7.00 13.28
CA ILE A 244 9.82 8.29 13.97
C ILE A 244 11.20 8.94 14.27
N GLU A 245 12.21 8.14 14.60
CA GLU A 245 13.59 8.64 14.76
C GLU A 245 14.09 9.28 13.45
N LEU A 246 13.84 8.62 12.31
CA LEU A 246 14.24 9.11 10.99
C LEU A 246 13.39 10.30 10.51
N ASN A 247 12.12 10.34 10.87
CA ASN A 247 11.19 11.43 10.54
C ASN A 247 10.30 11.76 11.74
N PRO A 248 10.66 12.73 12.59
CA PRO A 248 9.90 13.12 13.78
C PRO A 248 8.50 13.69 13.49
N ASP A 249 8.20 14.07 12.25
CA ASP A 249 6.89 14.58 11.83
C ASP A 249 6.04 13.51 11.10
N PHE A 250 6.41 12.23 11.23
CA PHE A 250 5.72 11.14 10.54
C PHE A 250 4.39 10.77 11.26
N ALA A 251 3.34 11.52 10.95
CA ALA A 251 2.03 11.40 11.58
C ALA A 251 1.46 9.97 11.57
N ASP A 252 1.56 9.27 10.42
CA ASP A 252 1.06 7.89 10.26
C ASP A 252 1.79 6.91 11.19
N ALA A 253 3.08 7.10 11.41
CA ALA A 253 3.86 6.24 12.32
C ALA A 253 3.44 6.43 13.77
N TYR A 254 3.19 7.67 14.21
CA TYR A 254 2.62 7.92 15.53
C TYR A 254 1.24 7.31 15.68
N PHE A 255 0.38 7.46 14.67
CA PHE A 255 -0.97 6.89 14.70
C PHE A 255 -0.93 5.38 14.87
N ASN A 256 -0.18 4.69 14.02
CA ASN A 256 -0.11 3.23 14.04
C ASN A 256 0.62 2.69 15.27
N ARG A 257 1.69 3.37 15.77
CA ARG A 257 2.34 3.02 17.02
C ARG A 257 1.39 3.20 18.19
N GLY A 258 0.62 4.28 18.20
CA GLY A 258 -0.41 4.56 19.21
C GLY A 258 -1.45 3.46 19.29
N LEU A 259 -2.01 3.03 18.14
CA LEU A 259 -2.92 1.88 18.08
C LEU A 259 -2.25 0.59 18.57
N THR A 260 -0.99 0.37 18.17
CA THR A 260 -0.23 -0.83 18.58
C THR A 260 0.00 -0.85 20.09
N HIS A 261 0.27 0.29 20.72
CA HIS A 261 0.33 0.41 22.18
C HIS A 261 -1.00 0.08 22.85
N ILE A 262 -2.11 0.57 22.29
CA ILE A 262 -3.45 0.25 22.80
C ILE A 262 -3.73 -1.25 22.71
N PHE A 263 -3.38 -1.91 21.59
CA PHE A 263 -3.55 -3.36 21.45
C PHE A 263 -2.70 -4.18 22.43
N LEU A 264 -1.59 -3.60 22.93
CA LEU A 264 -0.79 -4.18 24.02
C LEU A 264 -1.31 -3.84 25.42
N GLY A 265 -2.36 -3.06 25.56
CA GLY A 265 -2.88 -2.58 26.85
C GLY A 265 -2.14 -1.36 27.40
N ASN A 266 -1.20 -0.76 26.66
CA ASN A 266 -0.42 0.41 27.05
C ASN A 266 -1.18 1.72 26.72
N ASN A 267 -2.39 1.88 27.22
CA ASN A 267 -3.31 2.97 26.83
C ASN A 267 -2.70 4.36 26.97
N LYS A 268 -1.92 4.64 28.02
CA LYS A 268 -1.31 5.96 28.21
C LYS A 268 -0.33 6.33 27.09
N LEU A 269 0.53 5.39 26.68
CA LEU A 269 1.45 5.59 25.57
C LEU A 269 0.70 5.72 24.25
N GLY A 270 -0.32 4.87 24.06
CA GLY A 270 -1.16 4.91 22.87
C GLY A 270 -1.88 6.25 22.70
N ILE A 271 -2.48 6.79 23.76
CA ILE A 271 -3.15 8.09 23.74
C ILE A 271 -2.15 9.23 23.47
N SER A 272 -0.93 9.17 24.04
CA SER A 272 0.12 10.16 23.77
C SER A 272 0.50 10.19 22.29
N ASP A 273 0.73 9.03 21.68
CA ASP A 273 1.07 8.92 20.27
C ASP A 273 -0.08 9.36 19.36
N LEU A 274 -1.32 8.97 19.67
CA LEU A 274 -2.49 9.43 18.92
C LEU A 274 -2.69 10.93 19.03
N SER A 275 -2.42 11.55 20.18
CA SER A 275 -2.45 13.01 20.34
C SER A 275 -1.43 13.68 19.42
N LYS A 276 -0.20 13.13 19.37
CA LYS A 276 0.84 13.62 18.47
C LYS A 276 0.45 13.45 16.99
N ALA A 277 -0.12 12.32 16.61
CA ALA A 277 -0.65 12.10 15.25
C ALA A 277 -1.74 13.12 14.89
N GLY A 278 -2.64 13.44 15.82
CA GLY A 278 -3.66 14.49 15.67
C GLY A 278 -3.08 15.87 15.46
N GLU A 279 -2.07 16.26 16.24
CA GLU A 279 -1.32 17.53 16.08
C GLU A 279 -0.65 17.62 14.70
N LEU A 280 -0.14 16.49 14.19
CA LEU A 280 0.49 16.38 12.88
C LEU A 280 -0.51 16.25 11.72
N GLY A 281 -1.83 16.29 11.99
CA GLY A 281 -2.89 16.41 10.99
C GLY A 281 -3.76 15.17 10.77
N ILE A 282 -3.55 14.08 11.49
CA ILE A 282 -4.47 12.90 11.45
C ILE A 282 -5.64 13.16 12.42
N VAL A 283 -6.64 13.90 11.95
CA VAL A 283 -7.80 14.30 12.77
C VAL A 283 -8.58 13.10 13.33
N SER A 284 -8.62 11.97 12.63
CA SER A 284 -9.24 10.73 13.07
C SER A 284 -8.66 10.18 14.39
N ALA A 285 -7.42 10.55 14.74
CA ALA A 285 -6.77 10.16 16.00
C ALA A 285 -7.57 10.61 17.23
N TYR A 286 -8.18 11.81 17.19
CA TYR A 286 -9.00 12.31 18.31
C TYR A 286 -10.27 11.48 18.53
N ASN A 287 -10.85 10.90 17.48
CA ASN A 287 -11.99 10.01 17.60
C ASN A 287 -11.61 8.69 18.28
N VAL A 288 -10.42 8.19 17.99
CA VAL A 288 -9.87 7.00 18.64
C VAL A 288 -9.63 7.28 20.14
N ILE A 289 -8.95 8.39 20.47
CA ILE A 289 -8.68 8.78 21.85
C ILE A 289 -9.98 8.82 22.66
N LYS A 290 -11.01 9.51 22.16
CA LYS A 290 -12.29 9.65 22.84
C LYS A 290 -12.91 8.28 23.18
N ARG A 291 -12.85 7.31 22.27
CA ARG A 291 -13.38 5.96 22.51
C ARG A 291 -12.70 5.24 23.68
N PHE A 292 -11.41 5.47 23.89
CA PHE A 292 -10.64 4.81 24.95
C PHE A 292 -10.66 5.57 26.28
N THR A 293 -10.96 6.88 26.27
CA THR A 293 -11.14 7.67 27.50
C THR A 293 -12.53 7.47 28.09
N ASP A 294 -13.59 7.39 27.24
CA ASP A 294 -14.98 7.19 27.71
C ASP A 294 -15.25 5.77 28.27
N GLN A 295 -14.36 4.81 28.05
CA GLN A 295 -14.45 3.44 28.61
C GLN A 295 -13.74 3.28 29.97
N SER A 296 -13.07 4.31 30.44
CA SER A 296 -12.30 4.32 31.71
C SER A 296 -13.03 5.03 32.85
N GLU A 297 -14.26 5.51 32.64
CA GLU A 297 -15.24 5.95 33.64
C GLU A 297 -16.30 4.86 33.88
#